data_7d4ceac90bbbc4b92fa302a633aa65ed
#
_entry.id   7d4ceac90bbbc4b92fa302a633aa65ed
#
_cell.length_a   1.000
_cell.length_b   1.000
_cell.length_c   1.000
_cell.angle_alpha   90.00
_cell.angle_beta   90.00
_cell.angle_gamma   90.00
#
_symmetry.space_group_name_H-M   'P 1'
#
loop_
_entity.id
_entity.type
_entity.pdbx_description
1 polymer ?
#
loop_
_entity_poly.entity_id
_entity_poly.type
_entity_poly.pdbx_seq_one_letter_code
_entity_poly.pdbx_strand_id
1 'polypeptide(L)'
;MTVNASPMSQGLNVQAELKQFSERAPGLNPKVLQLGLEAYNKARQEGLDNQQILTIVDYTKPSTVRRLWVLDLKNNSVLFNDYVAHGKNSGGNYANSFSDKPGSLESSLGVFLTESPYQGKHGYSLKLKGLEKGFNDRAEARDIVVHKADYVTTQFLRQHGSLGRSWGCFAVSPAVADSLIHVIKNGTLIFAYYPDPM
;
A
#
# COMPACT_ATOMS: atom_id res chain seq x y z
N MET A 1 2.38 23.75 35.62
CA MET A 1 1.61 23.33 34.43
C MET A 1 2.06 21.92 34.11
N THR A 2 1.26 20.94 34.46
CA THR A 2 1.50 19.52 34.20
C THR A 2 1.14 19.25 32.73
N VAL A 3 2.15 18.98 31.93
CA VAL A 3 1.98 18.51 30.54
C VAL A 3 1.43 17.08 30.64
N ASN A 4 0.14 16.91 30.36
CA ASN A 4 -0.46 15.59 30.18
C ASN A 4 0.18 14.96 28.94
N ALA A 5 1.08 14.01 29.15
CA ALA A 5 1.53 13.11 28.09
C ALA A 5 0.31 12.35 27.59
N SER A 6 -0.01 12.47 26.31
CA SER A 6 -1.01 11.64 25.65
C SER A 6 -0.67 10.17 25.91
N PRO A 7 -1.66 9.32 26.23
CA PRO A 7 -1.39 7.90 26.42
C PRO A 7 -0.73 7.35 25.16
N MET A 8 0.47 6.81 25.32
CA MET A 8 1.13 6.04 24.26
C MET A 8 0.14 4.98 23.79
N SER A 9 -0.18 4.96 22.49
CA SER A 9 -1.11 3.99 21.93
C SER A 9 -0.62 2.59 22.26
N GLN A 10 -1.47 1.79 22.91
CA GLN A 10 -1.11 0.40 23.22
C GLN A 10 -0.69 -0.30 21.92
N GLY A 11 0.47 -0.96 21.95
CA GLY A 11 0.99 -1.69 20.82
C GLY A 11 0.00 -2.79 20.38
N LEU A 12 -0.02 -3.05 19.08
CA LEU A 12 -0.84 -4.09 18.46
C LEU A 12 -0.34 -5.48 18.92
N ASN A 13 -1.25 -6.38 19.25
CA ASN A 13 -0.90 -7.80 19.42
C ASN A 13 -0.78 -8.45 18.04
N VAL A 14 0.41 -8.38 17.46
CA VAL A 14 0.70 -8.87 16.08
C VAL A 14 0.29 -10.33 15.89
N GLN A 15 0.49 -11.20 16.90
CA GLN A 15 0.15 -12.62 16.78
C GLN A 15 -1.37 -12.85 16.76
N ALA A 16 -2.12 -12.09 17.54
CA ALA A 16 -3.58 -12.17 17.51
C ALA A 16 -4.14 -11.71 16.17
N GLU A 17 -3.64 -10.58 15.66
CA GLU A 17 -4.03 -10.04 14.35
C GLU A 17 -3.63 -10.99 13.20
N LEU A 18 -2.43 -11.55 13.25
CA LEU A 18 -1.97 -12.53 12.26
C LEU A 18 -2.93 -13.72 12.16
N LYS A 19 -3.33 -14.27 13.31
CA LYS A 19 -4.29 -15.39 13.36
C LYS A 19 -5.63 -15.00 12.73
N GLN A 20 -6.18 -13.85 13.09
CA GLN A 20 -7.48 -13.40 12.61
C GLN A 20 -7.49 -13.11 11.11
N PHE A 21 -6.50 -12.38 10.60
CA PHE A 21 -6.44 -12.00 9.19
C PHE A 21 -5.95 -13.13 8.28
N SER A 22 -5.24 -14.15 8.79
CA SER A 22 -4.91 -15.35 8.01
C SER A 22 -6.17 -16.09 7.53
N GLU A 23 -7.26 -16.02 8.28
CA GLU A 23 -8.54 -16.61 7.89
C GLU A 23 -9.39 -15.67 7.02
N ARG A 24 -9.31 -14.36 7.25
CA ARG A 24 -10.18 -13.34 6.65
C ARG A 24 -9.64 -12.73 5.36
N ALA A 25 -8.33 -12.79 5.15
CA ALA A 25 -7.65 -12.28 3.96
C ALA A 25 -7.12 -13.43 3.08
N PRO A 26 -8.00 -14.25 2.47
CA PRO A 26 -7.57 -15.37 1.65
C PRO A 26 -6.67 -14.88 0.51
N GLY A 27 -5.59 -15.62 0.28
CA GLY A 27 -4.60 -15.29 -0.74
C GLY A 27 -3.55 -14.27 -0.32
N LEU A 28 -3.67 -13.58 0.81
CA LEU A 28 -2.57 -12.83 1.40
C LEU A 28 -1.57 -13.81 2.04
N ASN A 29 -0.30 -13.70 1.63
CA ASN A 29 0.74 -14.57 2.19
C ASN A 29 0.91 -14.28 3.70
N PRO A 30 0.83 -15.29 4.58
CA PRO A 30 0.96 -15.09 6.03
C PRO A 30 2.27 -14.40 6.45
N LYS A 31 3.37 -14.65 5.74
CA LYS A 31 4.64 -13.96 6.00
C LYS A 31 4.58 -12.48 5.65
N VAL A 32 3.93 -12.13 4.53
CA VAL A 32 3.74 -10.73 4.13
C VAL A 32 2.81 -10.02 5.10
N LEU A 33 1.73 -10.68 5.52
CA LEU A 33 0.82 -10.17 6.55
C LEU A 33 1.57 -9.91 7.87
N GLN A 34 2.37 -10.87 8.34
CA GLN A 34 3.16 -10.72 9.57
C GLN A 34 4.09 -9.50 9.48
N LEU A 35 4.88 -9.38 8.41
CA LEU A 35 5.79 -8.26 8.21
C LEU A 35 5.05 -6.91 8.13
N GLY A 36 3.90 -6.88 7.45
CA GLY A 36 3.06 -5.69 7.38
C GLY A 36 2.51 -5.27 8.75
N LEU A 37 2.07 -6.22 9.58
CA LEU A 37 1.60 -5.97 10.94
C LEU A 37 2.74 -5.50 11.87
N GLU A 38 3.93 -6.07 11.74
CA GLU A 38 5.13 -5.64 12.49
C GLU A 38 5.52 -4.20 12.11
N ALA A 39 5.58 -3.88 10.82
CA ALA A 39 5.87 -2.54 10.32
C ALA A 39 4.79 -1.53 10.76
N TYR A 40 3.52 -1.91 10.67
CA TYR A 40 2.41 -1.12 11.17
C TYR A 40 2.53 -0.83 12.68
N ASN A 41 2.80 -1.87 13.49
CA ASN A 41 2.92 -1.72 14.94
C ASN A 41 4.05 -0.75 15.32
N LYS A 42 5.19 -0.80 14.63
CA LYS A 42 6.29 0.15 14.80
C LYS A 42 5.86 1.57 14.50
N ALA A 43 5.27 1.82 13.33
CA ALA A 43 4.81 3.15 12.94
C ALA A 43 3.73 3.70 13.89
N ARG A 44 2.82 2.83 14.37
CA ARG A 44 1.81 3.21 15.36
C ARG A 44 2.41 3.62 16.70
N GLN A 45 3.46 2.93 17.17
CA GLN A 45 4.19 3.33 18.38
C GLN A 45 4.87 4.69 18.24
N GLU A 46 5.24 5.07 17.02
CA GLU A 46 5.75 6.40 16.66
C GLU A 46 4.64 7.45 16.47
N GLY A 47 3.36 7.07 16.65
CA GLY A 47 2.20 7.97 16.55
C GLY A 47 1.78 8.31 15.12
N LEU A 48 2.23 7.54 14.12
CA LEU A 48 1.99 7.83 12.70
C LEU A 48 0.63 7.36 12.19
N ASP A 49 -0.01 6.40 12.87
CA ASP A 49 -1.36 5.94 12.54
C ASP A 49 -2.38 6.35 13.59
N ASN A 50 -3.54 6.83 13.14
CA ASN A 50 -4.67 7.23 14.00
C ASN A 50 -6.00 6.55 13.66
N GLN A 51 -6.06 5.72 12.61
CA GLN A 51 -7.30 5.15 12.08
C GLN A 51 -7.37 3.63 12.17
N GLN A 52 -6.25 2.96 12.46
CA GLN A 52 -6.12 1.50 12.51
C GLN A 52 -6.45 0.82 11.17
N ILE A 53 -6.02 1.47 10.08
CA ILE A 53 -6.15 0.94 8.72
C ILE A 53 -4.75 0.63 8.17
N LEU A 54 -4.56 -0.60 7.71
CA LEU A 54 -3.34 -1.05 7.06
C LEU A 54 -3.63 -1.50 5.62
N THR A 55 -2.98 -0.89 4.65
CA THR A 55 -2.97 -1.38 3.28
C THR A 55 -1.71 -2.22 3.04
N ILE A 56 -1.86 -3.41 2.48
CA ILE A 56 -0.75 -4.30 2.10
C ILE A 56 -0.77 -4.51 0.59
N VAL A 57 0.39 -4.32 -0.04
CA VAL A 57 0.63 -4.64 -1.45
C VAL A 57 1.71 -5.70 -1.53
N ASP A 58 1.34 -6.89 -2.04
CA ASP A 58 2.23 -8.04 -2.18
C ASP A 58 2.74 -8.13 -3.63
N TYR A 59 3.89 -7.54 -3.90
CA TYR A 59 4.52 -7.56 -5.23
C TYR A 59 5.18 -8.91 -5.59
N THR A 60 5.20 -9.89 -4.69
CA THR A 60 5.59 -11.27 -5.07
C THR A 60 4.59 -11.92 -6.01
N LYS A 61 3.37 -11.40 -6.05
CA LYS A 61 2.29 -11.86 -6.91
C LYS A 61 2.29 -11.16 -8.27
N PRO A 62 1.88 -11.84 -9.34
CA PRO A 62 1.73 -11.21 -10.65
C PRO A 62 0.62 -10.14 -10.64
N SER A 63 0.68 -9.22 -11.59
CA SER A 63 -0.34 -8.17 -11.75
C SER A 63 -1.71 -8.72 -12.14
N THR A 64 -1.77 -9.95 -12.62
CA THR A 64 -2.99 -10.65 -13.04
C THR A 64 -3.86 -11.15 -11.89
N VAL A 65 -3.39 -11.07 -10.65
CA VAL A 65 -4.18 -11.43 -9.47
C VAL A 65 -4.34 -10.24 -8.53
N ARG A 66 -5.36 -10.30 -7.68
CA ARG A 66 -5.55 -9.31 -6.62
C ARG A 66 -4.41 -9.43 -5.63
N ARG A 67 -3.68 -8.35 -5.40
CA ARG A 67 -2.47 -8.30 -4.57
C ARG A 67 -2.38 -7.04 -3.69
N LEU A 68 -3.49 -6.32 -3.59
CA LEU A 68 -3.71 -5.23 -2.65
C LEU A 68 -4.80 -5.63 -1.68
N TRP A 69 -4.58 -5.44 -0.38
CA TRP A 69 -5.57 -5.60 0.69
C TRP A 69 -5.62 -4.34 1.52
N VAL A 70 -6.82 -3.93 1.93
CA VAL A 70 -7.03 -2.90 2.95
C VAL A 70 -7.68 -3.57 4.15
N LEU A 71 -6.98 -3.55 5.27
CA LEU A 71 -7.36 -4.19 6.52
C LEU A 71 -7.81 -3.13 7.53
N ASP A 72 -8.99 -3.30 8.10
CA ASP A 72 -9.47 -2.57 9.27
C ASP A 72 -9.10 -3.38 10.52
N LEU A 73 -8.02 -2.95 11.19
CA LEU A 73 -7.48 -3.63 12.37
C LEU A 73 -8.35 -3.39 13.60
N LYS A 74 -9.14 -2.32 13.63
CA LYS A 74 -10.06 -2.03 14.72
C LYS A 74 -11.26 -2.97 14.72
N ASN A 75 -11.82 -3.24 13.54
CA ASN A 75 -13.03 -4.05 13.37
C ASN A 75 -12.72 -5.46 12.84
N ASN A 76 -11.45 -5.81 12.69
CA ASN A 76 -11.00 -7.12 12.20
C ASN A 76 -11.64 -7.50 10.87
N SER A 77 -11.65 -6.59 9.89
CA SER A 77 -12.30 -6.82 8.60
C SER A 77 -11.40 -6.46 7.43
N VAL A 78 -11.59 -7.15 6.30
CA VAL A 78 -10.97 -6.82 5.02
C VAL A 78 -11.92 -5.89 4.26
N LEU A 79 -11.52 -4.63 4.10
CA LEU A 79 -12.35 -3.62 3.43
C LEU A 79 -12.22 -3.71 1.91
N PHE A 80 -11.01 -3.98 1.41
CA PHE A 80 -10.75 -4.13 -0.01
C PHE A 80 -9.77 -5.28 -0.25
N ASN A 81 -9.99 -6.01 -1.34
CA ASN A 81 -9.00 -6.87 -1.97
C ASN A 81 -9.10 -6.66 -3.47
N ASP A 82 -8.10 -6.00 -4.07
CA ASP A 82 -8.18 -5.60 -5.47
C ASP A 82 -6.83 -5.67 -6.18
N TYR A 83 -6.87 -5.33 -7.47
CA TYR A 83 -5.70 -5.20 -8.33
C TYR A 83 -4.93 -3.91 -8.02
N VAL A 84 -3.62 -3.97 -8.19
CA VAL A 84 -2.75 -2.78 -8.21
C VAL A 84 -1.64 -2.96 -9.24
N ALA A 85 -1.42 -1.95 -10.09
CA ALA A 85 -0.31 -1.93 -11.01
C ALA A 85 0.98 -1.47 -10.33
N HIS A 86 2.10 -1.88 -10.88
CA HIS A 86 3.44 -1.44 -10.50
C HIS A 86 4.05 -0.55 -11.59
N GLY A 87 5.23 0.00 -11.31
CA GLY A 87 5.97 0.88 -12.21
C GLY A 87 6.45 0.19 -13.47
N LYS A 88 6.51 0.96 -14.56
CA LYS A 88 6.86 0.47 -15.90
C LYS A 88 8.20 -0.28 -15.94
N ASN A 89 9.19 0.23 -15.24
CA ASN A 89 10.52 -0.38 -15.20
C ASN A 89 10.68 -1.41 -14.07
N SER A 90 9.64 -1.61 -13.23
CA SER A 90 9.67 -2.67 -12.23
C SER A 90 9.51 -4.07 -12.82
N GLY A 91 9.02 -4.21 -14.04
CA GLY A 91 8.91 -5.49 -14.73
C GLY A 91 7.67 -5.63 -15.61
N GLY A 92 7.44 -6.84 -16.10
CA GLY A 92 6.29 -7.22 -16.92
C GLY A 92 5.04 -7.52 -16.10
N ASN A 93 4.59 -8.79 -16.14
CA ASN A 93 3.50 -9.25 -15.28
C ASN A 93 3.92 -9.31 -13.80
N TYR A 94 5.16 -9.65 -13.52
CA TYR A 94 5.78 -9.63 -12.19
C TYR A 94 6.62 -8.37 -12.01
N ALA A 95 6.55 -7.76 -10.84
CA ALA A 95 7.49 -6.74 -10.42
C ALA A 95 8.70 -7.45 -9.78
N ASN A 96 9.90 -7.14 -10.25
CA ASN A 96 11.16 -7.75 -9.80
C ASN A 96 12.31 -6.72 -9.71
N SER A 97 12.03 -5.44 -9.96
CA SER A 97 12.96 -4.33 -9.80
C SER A 97 12.26 -3.16 -9.12
N PHE A 98 12.94 -2.56 -8.15
CA PHE A 98 12.37 -1.50 -7.31
C PHE A 98 13.41 -0.41 -7.09
N SER A 99 12.97 0.83 -7.00
CA SER A 99 13.88 1.95 -6.83
C SER A 99 13.19 3.17 -6.21
N ASP A 100 13.95 3.93 -5.43
CA ASP A 100 13.56 5.25 -4.94
C ASP A 100 14.24 6.40 -5.72
N LYS A 101 14.94 6.10 -6.83
CA LYS A 101 15.61 7.11 -7.65
C LYS A 101 14.60 7.91 -8.48
N PRO A 102 14.68 9.26 -8.50
CA PRO A 102 13.89 10.07 -9.41
C PRO A 102 14.07 9.64 -10.87
N GLY A 103 12.95 9.56 -11.60
CA GLY A 103 12.96 9.17 -13.03
C GLY A 103 13.15 7.67 -13.29
N SER A 104 13.29 6.83 -12.27
CA SER A 104 13.45 5.36 -12.46
C SER A 104 12.23 4.71 -13.10
N LEU A 105 11.03 5.27 -12.95
CA LEU A 105 9.74 4.69 -13.35
C LEU A 105 9.47 3.32 -12.68
N GLU A 106 10.15 3.04 -11.59
CA GLU A 106 9.99 1.84 -10.78
C GLU A 106 9.15 2.12 -9.54
N SER A 107 8.45 1.12 -9.04
CA SER A 107 7.81 1.17 -7.73
C SER A 107 8.85 1.19 -6.62
N SER A 108 8.53 1.83 -5.50
CA SER A 108 9.30 1.76 -4.25
C SER A 108 8.64 0.77 -3.30
N LEU A 109 9.45 0.19 -2.41
CA LEU A 109 9.01 -0.74 -1.36
C LEU A 109 8.96 -0.06 0.00
N GLY A 110 8.45 -0.79 0.99
CA GLY A 110 8.45 -0.38 2.40
C GLY A 110 7.16 0.31 2.83
N VAL A 111 7.26 1.12 3.88
CA VAL A 111 6.13 1.75 4.56
C VAL A 111 5.91 3.19 4.07
N PHE A 112 4.67 3.49 3.71
CA PHE A 112 4.23 4.83 3.31
C PHE A 112 3.14 5.31 4.26
N LEU A 113 3.19 6.57 4.64
CA LEU A 113 2.10 7.28 5.29
C LEU A 113 1.21 7.92 4.23
N THR A 114 -0.10 7.73 4.35
CA THR A 114 -1.06 8.41 3.49
C THR A 114 -1.29 9.84 3.97
N GLU A 115 -1.32 10.76 3.03
CA GLU A 115 -1.54 12.18 3.30
C GLU A 115 -2.95 12.63 2.82
N SER A 116 -3.07 13.89 2.43
CA SER A 116 -4.32 14.45 1.91
C SER A 116 -4.61 13.99 0.49
N PRO A 117 -5.88 13.74 0.15
CA PRO A 117 -6.29 13.54 -1.24
C PRO A 117 -6.27 14.88 -2.00
N TYR A 118 -6.18 14.79 -3.33
CA TYR A 118 -6.22 15.95 -4.21
C TYR A 118 -6.85 15.61 -5.56
N GLN A 119 -7.22 16.63 -6.33
CA GLN A 119 -7.65 16.47 -7.73
C GLN A 119 -6.45 16.74 -8.64
N GLY A 120 -5.99 15.72 -9.35
CA GLY A 120 -4.86 15.80 -10.28
C GLY A 120 -5.25 15.35 -11.70
N LYS A 121 -4.26 15.16 -12.56
CA LYS A 121 -4.46 14.69 -13.94
C LYS A 121 -5.11 13.30 -14.04
N HIS A 122 -5.01 12.50 -12.99
CA HIS A 122 -5.64 11.18 -12.88
C HIS A 122 -6.96 11.22 -12.09
N GLY A 123 -7.53 12.42 -11.85
CA GLY A 123 -8.70 12.63 -11.02
C GLY A 123 -8.38 12.59 -9.53
N TYR A 124 -9.31 12.08 -8.72
CA TYR A 124 -9.13 11.95 -7.27
C TYR A 124 -7.98 11.01 -6.95
N SER A 125 -6.96 11.54 -6.29
CA SER A 125 -5.68 10.88 -6.03
C SER A 125 -5.24 11.13 -4.61
N LEU A 126 -4.32 10.32 -4.07
CA LEU A 126 -3.87 10.38 -2.69
C LEU A 126 -2.35 10.53 -2.62
N LYS A 127 -1.88 11.58 -1.95
CA LYS A 127 -0.46 11.81 -1.69
C LYS A 127 0.08 10.81 -0.68
N LEU A 128 1.35 10.44 -0.86
CA LEU A 128 2.06 9.51 -0.02
C LEU A 128 3.41 10.09 0.41
N LYS A 129 3.76 9.85 1.67
CA LYS A 129 5.09 10.11 2.22
C LYS A 129 5.78 8.77 2.52
N GLY A 130 6.95 8.54 1.96
CA GLY A 130 7.78 7.37 2.31
C GLY A 130 8.42 7.56 3.67
N LEU A 131 8.46 6.50 4.47
CA LEU A 131 8.95 6.54 5.85
C LEU A 131 10.35 5.93 6.02
N GLU A 132 10.90 5.29 4.99
CA GLU A 132 12.13 4.51 5.10
C GLU A 132 13.24 5.10 4.22
N LYS A 133 14.25 5.65 4.88
CA LYS A 133 15.39 6.30 4.23
C LYS A 133 16.14 5.33 3.31
N GLY A 134 16.32 5.74 2.04
CA GLY A 134 17.01 4.97 1.01
C GLY A 134 16.10 3.94 0.31
N PHE A 135 14.87 3.71 0.80
CA PHE A 135 13.90 2.79 0.22
C PHE A 135 12.73 3.49 -0.48
N ASN A 136 12.17 4.53 0.17
CA ASN A 136 11.01 5.24 -0.35
C ASN A 136 10.93 6.70 0.14
N ASP A 137 11.93 7.22 0.80
CA ASP A 137 11.93 8.58 1.35
C ASP A 137 11.84 9.69 0.29
N ARG A 138 12.04 9.35 -0.99
CA ARG A 138 11.84 10.25 -2.12
C ARG A 138 10.47 10.11 -2.78
N ALA A 139 9.56 9.33 -2.21
CA ALA A 139 8.24 9.09 -2.80
C ALA A 139 7.48 10.39 -3.10
N GLU A 140 7.46 11.35 -2.17
CA GLU A 140 6.84 12.66 -2.36
C GLU A 140 7.51 13.45 -3.51
N ALA A 141 8.85 13.53 -3.53
CA ALA A 141 9.62 14.21 -4.58
C ALA A 141 9.49 13.56 -5.96
N ARG A 142 9.07 12.29 -6.00
CA ARG A 142 8.81 11.51 -7.22
C ARG A 142 7.34 11.51 -7.63
N ASP A 143 6.48 12.25 -6.92
CA ASP A 143 5.02 12.24 -7.13
C ASP A 143 4.41 10.83 -7.07
N ILE A 144 4.91 9.97 -6.16
CA ILE A 144 4.33 8.63 -5.93
C ILE A 144 3.03 8.81 -5.15
N VAL A 145 1.93 8.39 -5.78
CA VAL A 145 0.56 8.58 -5.26
C VAL A 145 -0.28 7.31 -5.47
N VAL A 146 -1.43 7.23 -4.81
CA VAL A 146 -2.49 6.30 -5.20
C VAL A 146 -3.43 7.01 -6.17
N HIS A 147 -3.71 6.39 -7.32
CA HIS A 147 -4.63 6.96 -8.32
C HIS A 147 -5.36 5.87 -9.12
N LYS A 148 -6.49 6.22 -9.73
CA LYS A 148 -7.18 5.33 -10.67
C LYS A 148 -6.46 5.24 -12.01
N ALA A 149 -6.60 4.09 -12.68
CA ALA A 149 -6.08 3.93 -14.03
C ALA A 149 -6.92 2.92 -14.83
N ASP A 150 -7.28 3.28 -16.06
CA ASP A 150 -8.12 2.46 -16.96
C ASP A 150 -7.43 1.15 -17.37
N TYR A 151 -6.11 1.10 -17.26
CA TYR A 151 -5.31 -0.10 -17.49
C TYR A 151 -5.27 -1.07 -16.28
N VAL A 152 -6.01 -0.77 -15.19
CA VAL A 152 -6.19 -1.64 -14.03
C VAL A 152 -7.63 -2.13 -14.00
N THR A 153 -7.98 -2.96 -14.98
CA THR A 153 -9.33 -3.53 -15.11
C THR A 153 -9.26 -4.98 -15.57
N THR A 154 -10.28 -5.77 -15.25
CA THR A 154 -10.41 -7.14 -15.76
C THR A 154 -10.56 -7.18 -17.27
N GLN A 155 -11.11 -6.13 -17.89
CA GLN A 155 -11.18 -6.01 -19.34
C GLN A 155 -9.77 -5.85 -19.93
N PHE A 156 -8.95 -4.94 -19.38
CA PHE A 156 -7.57 -4.73 -19.82
C PHE A 156 -6.74 -6.03 -19.66
N LEU A 157 -6.89 -6.72 -18.51
CA LEU A 157 -6.26 -8.03 -18.29
C LEU A 157 -6.62 -9.07 -19.37
N ARG A 158 -7.89 -9.18 -19.72
CA ARG A 158 -8.33 -10.12 -20.77
C ARG A 158 -7.76 -9.80 -22.16
N GLN A 159 -7.57 -8.51 -22.45
CA GLN A 159 -7.05 -8.05 -23.74
C GLN A 159 -5.51 -8.15 -23.87
N HIS A 160 -4.78 -7.97 -22.76
CA HIS A 160 -3.33 -7.80 -22.78
C HIS A 160 -2.56 -8.87 -21.99
N GLY A 161 -3.24 -9.76 -21.26
CA GLY A 161 -2.60 -10.80 -20.44
C GLY A 161 -1.95 -10.32 -19.15
N SER A 162 -1.92 -9.00 -18.91
CA SER A 162 -1.40 -8.37 -17.68
C SER A 162 -2.03 -6.99 -17.49
N LEU A 163 -1.93 -6.41 -16.30
CA LEU A 163 -2.26 -4.98 -16.11
C LEU A 163 -1.31 -4.08 -16.88
N GLY A 164 -1.74 -2.84 -17.18
CA GLY A 164 -0.81 -1.78 -17.55
C GLY A 164 0.11 -1.40 -16.39
N ARG A 165 0.96 -0.42 -16.60
CA ARG A 165 2.02 -0.03 -15.66
C ARG A 165 2.02 1.48 -15.44
N SER A 166 2.25 1.89 -14.19
CA SER A 166 2.41 3.28 -13.79
C SER A 166 3.87 3.77 -14.00
N TRP A 167 4.17 4.94 -13.51
CA TRP A 167 5.55 5.46 -13.40
C TRP A 167 6.11 5.31 -11.98
N GLY A 168 5.61 4.32 -11.23
CA GLY A 168 5.97 4.00 -9.86
C GLY A 168 4.82 4.13 -8.86
N CYS A 169 3.74 4.81 -9.24
CA CYS A 169 2.55 4.99 -8.41
C CYS A 169 1.80 3.68 -8.16
N PHE A 170 0.99 3.67 -7.09
CA PHE A 170 0.00 2.63 -6.81
C PHE A 170 -1.26 2.90 -7.63
N ALA A 171 -1.29 2.42 -8.88
CA ALA A 171 -2.45 2.58 -9.73
C ALA A 171 -3.47 1.47 -9.46
N VAL A 172 -4.71 1.85 -9.15
CA VAL A 172 -5.81 0.95 -8.77
C VAL A 172 -6.97 1.02 -9.76
N SER A 173 -7.90 0.06 -9.65
CA SER A 173 -9.08 0.00 -10.52
C SER A 173 -9.95 1.27 -10.38
N PRO A 174 -10.45 1.85 -11.49
CA PRO A 174 -11.39 2.96 -11.44
C PRO A 174 -12.65 2.64 -10.62
N ALA A 175 -13.07 1.38 -10.58
CA ALA A 175 -14.26 0.96 -9.86
C ALA A 175 -14.17 1.12 -8.34
N VAL A 176 -12.95 1.08 -7.77
CA VAL A 176 -12.75 1.15 -6.31
C VAL A 176 -11.94 2.37 -5.87
N ALA A 177 -11.27 3.07 -6.78
CA ALA A 177 -10.28 4.09 -6.45
C ALA A 177 -10.81 5.16 -5.49
N ASP A 178 -11.95 5.77 -5.78
CA ASP A 178 -12.49 6.88 -5.00
C ASP A 178 -12.89 6.41 -3.59
N SER A 179 -13.53 5.24 -3.47
CA SER A 179 -13.92 4.65 -2.18
C SER A 179 -12.69 4.15 -1.39
N LEU A 180 -11.72 3.54 -2.05
CA LEU A 180 -10.48 3.10 -1.44
C LEU A 180 -9.70 4.31 -0.89
N ILE A 181 -9.48 5.35 -1.68
CA ILE A 181 -8.81 6.58 -1.25
C ILE A 181 -9.56 7.22 -0.08
N HIS A 182 -10.89 7.24 -0.13
CA HIS A 182 -11.70 7.79 0.97
C HIS A 182 -11.43 7.07 2.30
N VAL A 183 -11.25 5.75 2.27
CA VAL A 183 -10.98 4.93 3.45
C VAL A 183 -9.55 5.09 3.96
N ILE A 184 -8.55 5.14 3.05
CA ILE A 184 -7.14 5.11 3.46
C ILE A 184 -6.47 6.48 3.61
N LYS A 185 -7.14 7.60 3.32
CA LYS A 185 -6.56 8.96 3.40
C LYS A 185 -6.26 9.42 4.82
N ASN A 186 -5.35 10.41 4.95
CA ASN A 186 -5.12 11.21 6.16
C ASN A 186 -4.61 10.41 7.36
N GLY A 187 -3.48 9.71 7.20
CA GLY A 187 -2.76 9.10 8.31
C GLY A 187 -3.05 7.62 8.51
N THR A 188 -3.16 6.87 7.43
CA THR A 188 -3.08 5.40 7.44
C THR A 188 -1.77 4.93 6.84
N LEU A 189 -1.48 3.64 6.89
CA LEU A 189 -0.24 3.09 6.39
C LEU A 189 -0.45 2.18 5.18
N ILE A 190 0.48 2.28 4.22
CA ILE A 190 0.62 1.33 3.11
C ILE A 190 1.95 0.61 3.28
N PHE A 191 1.94 -0.71 3.29
CA PHE A 191 3.11 -1.57 3.27
C PHE A 191 3.24 -2.26 1.92
N ALA A 192 4.26 -1.88 1.14
CA ALA A 192 4.56 -2.47 -0.16
C ALA A 192 5.71 -3.46 -0.01
N TYR A 193 5.45 -4.72 -0.28
CA TYR A 193 6.37 -5.81 -0.02
C TYR A 193 6.87 -6.49 -1.30
N TYR A 194 8.17 -6.73 -1.31
CA TYR A 194 8.88 -7.71 -2.12
C TYR A 194 10.08 -8.21 -1.31
N PRO A 195 10.45 -9.50 -1.33
CA PRO A 195 11.65 -9.97 -0.65
C PRO A 195 12.88 -9.30 -1.24
N ASP A 196 13.78 -8.84 -0.36
CA ASP A 196 15.05 -8.27 -0.80
C ASP A 196 15.76 -9.28 -1.71
N PRO A 197 16.19 -8.91 -2.91
CA PRO A 197 17.02 -9.79 -3.71
C PRO A 197 18.35 -10.00 -2.96
N MET A 198 18.52 -11.22 -2.42
CA MET A 198 19.79 -11.62 -1.83
C MET A 198 20.90 -11.59 -2.87
#